data_db245eb456b7bc148d16865decbe88b0
#
_entry.id   db245eb456b7bc148d16865decbe88b0
#
_cell.length_a   1.000
_cell.length_b   1.000
_cell.length_c   1.000
_cell.angle_alpha   90.00
_cell.angle_beta   90.00
_cell.angle_gamma   90.00
#
_symmetry.space_group_name_H-M   'P 1'
#
loop_
_entity.id
_entity.type
_entity.pdbx_description
1 polymer ?
#
loop_
_entity_poly.entity_id
_entity_poly.type
_entity_poly.pdbx_seq_one_letter_code
_entity_poly.pdbx_strand_id
1 'polypeptide(L)'
;MTDNQNVLGFVDKYTKLFTPDEVVWIDGSKEQHKLLVCEAIAMGEVKKLSNSLMPGCLYHRTEENDVARVEDRTFICTSDRDTAGPTNNWMNPTEAYEKLDKIAEGAMKGRTMYVIPFSMGKIGSSFAKYGIEITDSLYVVLNMMIMTRVSDKVLEKINGDDFVKGIHSKVNLDPENRYICQFPEDNVIYSLNSGYGGNVLLGKKCFALRIASYQGWKEGWMAEHMLILGIENPEGETKYICAAFPSACGKTNLAMLIPPACYREKGYKVWTVGDDIAWIRRRNSTLYAINPENGFFGVAPGTSEKSNPNAMHTIRRNTIFTNVVFNPKNNTVWWEGSQIEAPKKAYDWRGNIWNEAMTDENGNPVKGAHPNGRFTAPAKNCPSLSKEFDNPRGVPISAFIFGGRRAKVAPLVYEARDWEHGVFIGATMASETTAAAAGDVGVVRRDPMAMLPFCGYNMGDYFNHWLKMGSRLVNQPKIFHVNWFRTDRNGKFIWPGFGDNMRVLEWIIKRCENKAEAVETPIGFMPRPEDINIDGMTDFDEFKLESLLTVDKQAWKKEADDIGEYFKKFGDKLPDKLQKQLRILKSNIKEML
;
A
#
# COMPACT_ATOMS: atom_id res chain seq x y z
N MET A 1 10.89 30.71 -4.22
CA MET A 1 10.76 30.36 -5.66
C MET A 1 12.05 29.71 -6.12
N THR A 2 12.09 29.08 -7.28
CA THR A 2 13.28 28.37 -7.78
C THR A 2 13.81 29.04 -9.04
N ASP A 3 15.14 28.92 -9.28
CA ASP A 3 15.77 29.32 -10.54
C ASP A 3 15.97 28.16 -11.51
N ASN A 4 15.49 26.95 -11.15
CA ASN A 4 15.60 25.77 -11.98
C ASN A 4 14.70 25.89 -13.21
N GLN A 5 15.31 26.05 -14.38
CA GLN A 5 14.60 26.26 -15.66
C GLN A 5 13.74 25.06 -16.08
N ASN A 6 14.10 23.82 -15.70
CA ASN A 6 13.28 22.65 -15.99
C ASN A 6 11.98 22.66 -15.16
N VAL A 7 12.06 23.05 -13.89
CA VAL A 7 10.89 23.22 -13.02
C VAL A 7 9.99 24.33 -13.54
N LEU A 8 10.55 25.50 -13.84
CA LEU A 8 9.78 26.64 -14.38
C LEU A 8 9.15 26.29 -15.72
N GLY A 9 9.90 25.65 -16.63
CA GLY A 9 9.40 25.22 -17.93
C GLY A 9 8.28 24.18 -17.83
N PHE A 10 8.36 23.26 -16.87
CA PHE A 10 7.28 22.32 -16.58
C PHE A 10 5.98 23.04 -16.16
N VAL A 11 6.08 23.94 -15.19
CA VAL A 11 4.91 24.70 -14.70
C VAL A 11 4.36 25.62 -15.80
N ASP A 12 5.21 26.32 -16.57
CA ASP A 12 4.78 27.18 -17.66
C ASP A 12 4.07 26.40 -18.79
N LYS A 13 4.60 25.23 -19.18
CA LYS A 13 3.95 24.35 -20.17
C LYS A 13 2.50 24.06 -19.78
N TYR A 14 2.27 23.60 -18.56
CA TYR A 14 0.94 23.20 -18.11
C TYR A 14 0.06 24.40 -17.72
N THR A 15 0.62 25.53 -17.32
CA THR A 15 -0.14 26.78 -17.17
C THR A 15 -0.73 27.21 -18.50
N LYS A 16 0.02 27.13 -19.61
CA LYS A 16 -0.47 27.43 -20.95
C LYS A 16 -1.53 26.44 -21.43
N LEU A 17 -1.38 25.16 -21.12
CA LEU A 17 -2.32 24.11 -21.52
C LEU A 17 -3.64 24.19 -20.74
N PHE A 18 -3.56 24.29 -19.43
CA PHE A 18 -4.72 24.28 -18.53
C PHE A 18 -5.44 25.64 -18.45
N THR A 19 -4.75 26.75 -18.76
CA THR A 19 -5.27 28.12 -18.69
C THR A 19 -5.95 28.47 -17.36
N PRO A 20 -5.30 28.27 -16.20
CA PRO A 20 -5.86 28.63 -14.90
C PRO A 20 -5.96 30.15 -14.74
N ASP A 21 -6.87 30.63 -13.89
CA ASP A 21 -7.00 32.04 -13.54
C ASP A 21 -5.85 32.50 -12.62
N GLU A 22 -5.31 31.60 -11.82
CA GLU A 22 -4.21 31.85 -10.87
C GLU A 22 -3.32 30.62 -10.71
N VAL A 23 -2.03 30.85 -10.41
CA VAL A 23 -1.06 29.81 -10.09
C VAL A 23 -0.52 30.04 -8.68
N VAL A 24 -0.75 29.09 -7.78
CA VAL A 24 -0.34 29.16 -6.36
C VAL A 24 0.69 28.09 -6.04
N TRP A 25 1.87 28.52 -5.60
CA TRP A 25 2.92 27.61 -5.11
C TRP A 25 2.71 27.25 -3.64
N ILE A 26 2.81 25.96 -3.33
CA ILE A 26 2.63 25.45 -1.98
C ILE A 26 4.00 25.37 -1.30
N ASP A 27 4.16 26.14 -0.21
CA ASP A 27 5.42 26.25 0.55
C ASP A 27 5.52 25.25 1.71
N GLY A 28 4.41 24.60 2.07
CA GLY A 28 4.33 23.65 3.18
C GLY A 28 4.27 24.30 4.57
N SER A 29 4.14 25.63 4.66
CA SER A 29 4.04 26.35 5.94
C SER A 29 2.69 26.08 6.65
N LYS A 30 2.70 26.24 7.98
CA LYS A 30 1.46 26.13 8.78
C LYS A 30 0.49 27.27 8.49
N GLU A 31 1.03 28.42 8.14
CA GLU A 31 0.28 29.64 7.81
C GLU A 31 -0.51 29.43 6.52
N GLN A 32 0.17 28.99 5.44
CA GLN A 32 -0.47 28.67 4.18
C GLN A 32 -1.47 27.53 4.33
N HIS A 33 -1.13 26.47 5.08
CA HIS A 33 -2.07 25.37 5.35
C HIS A 33 -3.39 25.84 5.95
N LYS A 34 -3.35 26.81 6.91
CA LYS A 34 -4.59 27.37 7.51
C LYS A 34 -5.44 28.10 6.47
N LEU A 35 -4.80 28.89 5.60
CA LEU A 35 -5.50 29.62 4.53
C LEU A 35 -6.14 28.63 3.54
N LEU A 36 -5.41 27.63 3.09
CA LEU A 36 -5.91 26.60 2.17
C LEU A 36 -7.09 25.79 2.77
N VAL A 37 -7.04 25.49 4.08
CA VAL A 37 -8.18 24.84 4.76
C VAL A 37 -9.40 25.75 4.77
N CYS A 38 -9.24 27.05 5.05
CA CYS A 38 -10.36 28.00 5.02
C CYS A 38 -10.95 28.13 3.61
N GLU A 39 -10.11 28.19 2.60
CA GLU A 39 -10.50 28.24 1.20
C GLU A 39 -11.25 26.97 0.79
N ALA A 40 -10.73 25.78 1.10
CA ALA A 40 -11.37 24.50 0.80
C ALA A 40 -12.75 24.34 1.47
N ILE A 41 -12.92 24.91 2.67
CA ILE A 41 -14.22 24.96 3.36
C ILE A 41 -15.17 25.95 2.66
N ALA A 42 -14.68 27.14 2.29
CA ALA A 42 -15.48 28.16 1.60
C ALA A 42 -15.98 27.68 0.22
N MET A 43 -15.13 26.93 -0.51
CA MET A 43 -15.49 26.31 -1.79
C MET A 43 -16.37 25.05 -1.63
N GLY A 44 -16.59 24.56 -0.39
CA GLY A 44 -17.35 23.34 -0.13
C GLY A 44 -16.64 22.04 -0.48
N GLU A 45 -15.36 22.08 -0.82
CA GLU A 45 -14.57 20.89 -1.17
C GLU A 45 -14.32 20.00 0.06
N VAL A 46 -14.21 20.61 1.25
CA VAL A 46 -14.15 19.88 2.53
C VAL A 46 -15.09 20.48 3.55
N LYS A 47 -15.49 19.69 4.55
CA LYS A 47 -16.23 20.15 5.73
C LYS A 47 -15.36 20.01 6.96
N LYS A 48 -15.36 21.04 7.82
CA LYS A 48 -14.69 20.99 9.12
C LYS A 48 -15.48 20.11 10.08
N LEU A 49 -14.81 19.18 10.74
CA LEU A 49 -15.39 18.36 11.80
C LEU A 49 -15.33 19.08 13.16
N SER A 50 -15.99 18.49 14.18
CA SER A 50 -16.03 19.04 15.53
C SER A 50 -14.64 19.21 16.13
N ASN A 51 -14.26 20.44 16.46
CA ASN A 51 -12.92 20.70 17.00
C ASN A 51 -12.73 20.15 18.42
N SER A 52 -13.81 19.94 19.18
CA SER A 52 -13.75 19.34 20.52
C SER A 52 -13.61 17.82 20.50
N LEU A 53 -14.23 17.15 19.51
CA LEU A 53 -14.24 15.67 19.38
C LEU A 53 -13.19 15.16 18.40
N MET A 54 -12.94 15.90 17.33
CA MET A 54 -12.06 15.53 16.21
C MET A 54 -11.21 16.74 15.77
N PRO A 55 -10.29 17.24 16.62
CA PRO A 55 -9.58 18.49 16.39
C PRO A 55 -8.75 18.47 15.10
N GLY A 56 -8.97 19.47 14.25
CA GLY A 56 -8.28 19.61 12.98
C GLY A 56 -8.68 18.59 11.91
N CYS A 57 -9.73 17.79 12.15
CA CYS A 57 -10.21 16.83 11.16
C CYS A 57 -11.15 17.47 10.14
N LEU A 58 -11.10 16.92 8.92
CA LEU A 58 -11.89 17.33 7.77
C LEU A 58 -12.64 16.15 7.19
N TYR A 59 -13.73 16.43 6.48
CA TYR A 59 -14.53 15.46 5.77
C TYR A 59 -14.67 15.86 4.31
N HIS A 60 -14.55 14.88 3.41
CA HIS A 60 -14.68 15.02 1.96
C HIS A 60 -15.55 13.92 1.36
N ARG A 61 -16.15 14.18 0.23
CA ARG A 61 -16.84 13.20 -0.62
C ARG A 61 -16.37 13.35 -2.06
N THR A 62 -16.13 12.21 -2.71
CA THR A 62 -15.92 12.17 -4.16
C THR A 62 -17.24 11.99 -4.89
N GLU A 63 -17.21 12.07 -6.23
CA GLU A 63 -18.34 11.64 -7.06
C GLU A 63 -18.64 10.15 -6.88
N GLU A 64 -19.90 9.74 -7.09
CA GLU A 64 -20.35 8.36 -6.86
C GLU A 64 -19.64 7.32 -7.72
N ASN A 65 -19.18 7.71 -8.91
CA ASN A 65 -18.43 6.86 -9.83
C ASN A 65 -16.90 6.93 -9.64
N ASP A 66 -16.41 7.65 -8.59
CA ASP A 66 -14.99 7.90 -8.38
C ASP A 66 -14.59 7.59 -6.92
N VAL A 67 -14.72 6.34 -6.55
CA VAL A 67 -14.58 5.85 -5.17
C VAL A 67 -13.47 4.80 -4.99
N ALA A 68 -12.82 4.40 -6.10
CA ALA A 68 -11.78 3.38 -6.12
C ALA A 68 -10.74 3.67 -7.20
N ARG A 69 -9.62 2.96 -7.15
CA ARG A 69 -8.67 2.96 -8.25
C ARG A 69 -9.29 2.32 -9.49
N VAL A 70 -8.98 2.89 -10.65
CA VAL A 70 -9.47 2.43 -11.95
C VAL A 70 -8.36 1.65 -12.68
N GLU A 71 -8.30 0.32 -12.44
CA GLU A 71 -7.23 -0.52 -13.00
C GLU A 71 -7.28 -0.58 -14.53
N ASP A 72 -8.47 -0.65 -15.12
CA ASP A 72 -8.73 -0.66 -16.56
C ASP A 72 -8.40 0.68 -17.27
N ARG A 73 -8.34 1.77 -16.52
CA ARG A 73 -8.00 3.12 -16.99
C ARG A 73 -6.59 3.57 -16.54
N THR A 74 -5.81 2.64 -15.97
CA THR A 74 -4.43 2.89 -15.53
C THR A 74 -3.47 2.30 -16.54
N PHE A 75 -2.53 3.12 -17.07
CA PHE A 75 -1.62 2.74 -18.15
C PHE A 75 -0.17 2.98 -17.78
N ILE A 76 0.70 2.11 -18.27
CA ILE A 76 2.15 2.30 -18.33
C ILE A 76 2.51 2.64 -19.77
N CYS A 77 3.02 3.84 -19.98
CA CYS A 77 3.33 4.40 -21.29
C CYS A 77 4.86 4.38 -21.48
N THR A 78 5.35 3.35 -22.14
CA THR A 78 6.74 3.15 -22.47
C THR A 78 6.93 3.10 -24.00
N SER A 79 8.10 3.49 -24.48
CA SER A 79 8.46 3.48 -25.91
C SER A 79 8.31 2.11 -26.55
N ASP A 80 8.56 1.05 -25.77
CA ASP A 80 8.35 -0.34 -26.15
C ASP A 80 7.31 -1.02 -25.25
N ARG A 81 6.33 -1.67 -25.87
CA ARG A 81 5.27 -2.42 -25.16
C ARG A 81 5.83 -3.54 -24.28
N ASP A 82 6.92 -4.20 -24.70
CA ASP A 82 7.55 -5.26 -23.93
C ASP A 82 8.13 -4.75 -22.59
N THR A 83 8.57 -3.49 -22.56
CA THR A 83 9.01 -2.83 -21.32
C THR A 83 7.88 -2.70 -20.30
N ALA A 84 6.66 -2.43 -20.70
CA ALA A 84 5.48 -2.43 -19.80
C ALA A 84 5.09 -3.85 -19.37
N GLY A 85 5.24 -4.82 -20.24
CA GLY A 85 4.99 -6.24 -20.01
C GLY A 85 3.51 -6.64 -20.03
N PRO A 86 3.23 -7.93 -19.87
CA PRO A 86 1.89 -8.50 -20.08
C PRO A 86 0.90 -8.24 -18.92
N THR A 87 1.36 -7.66 -17.82
CA THR A 87 0.55 -7.41 -16.62
C THR A 87 0.03 -5.98 -16.51
N ASN A 88 0.51 -5.08 -17.37
CA ASN A 88 0.11 -3.69 -17.42
C ASN A 88 -0.74 -3.40 -18.66
N ASN A 89 -1.69 -2.47 -18.55
CA ASN A 89 -2.25 -1.83 -19.73
C ASN A 89 -1.17 -0.91 -20.30
N TRP A 90 -0.95 -1.00 -21.59
CA TRP A 90 0.04 -0.20 -22.31
C TRP A 90 -0.61 0.77 -23.29
N MET A 91 -0.04 1.96 -23.40
CA MET A 91 -0.36 2.94 -24.43
C MET A 91 0.94 3.55 -24.96
N ASN A 92 1.02 3.77 -26.29
CA ASN A 92 2.15 4.45 -26.88
C ASN A 92 2.31 5.85 -26.25
N PRO A 93 3.51 6.28 -25.81
CA PRO A 93 3.69 7.56 -25.15
C PRO A 93 3.21 8.76 -25.95
N THR A 94 3.51 8.82 -27.26
CA THR A 94 3.10 9.93 -28.12
C THR A 94 1.59 10.02 -28.22
N GLU A 95 0.91 8.90 -28.49
CA GLU A 95 -0.55 8.83 -28.54
C GLU A 95 -1.19 9.19 -27.19
N ALA A 96 -0.56 8.76 -26.09
CA ALA A 96 -1.02 9.07 -24.74
C ALA A 96 -0.93 10.56 -24.44
N TYR A 97 0.21 11.21 -24.72
CA TYR A 97 0.35 12.66 -24.54
C TYR A 97 -0.63 13.45 -25.39
N GLU A 98 -0.76 13.15 -26.69
CA GLU A 98 -1.71 13.83 -27.58
C GLU A 98 -3.15 13.73 -27.07
N LYS A 99 -3.56 12.54 -26.62
CA LYS A 99 -4.88 12.30 -26.05
C LYS A 99 -5.10 13.05 -24.74
N LEU A 100 -4.13 12.99 -23.82
CA LEU A 100 -4.24 13.61 -22.50
C LEU A 100 -4.18 15.13 -22.59
N ASP A 101 -3.29 15.69 -23.42
CA ASP A 101 -3.19 17.13 -23.64
C ASP A 101 -4.49 17.69 -24.24
N LYS A 102 -5.13 16.96 -25.16
CA LYS A 102 -6.44 17.33 -25.70
C LYS A 102 -7.56 17.37 -24.65
N ILE A 103 -7.55 16.41 -23.69
CA ILE A 103 -8.54 16.41 -22.58
C ILE A 103 -8.24 17.55 -21.60
N ALA A 104 -6.96 17.86 -21.42
CA ALA A 104 -6.45 18.84 -20.47
C ALA A 104 -6.58 20.30 -20.96
N GLU A 105 -6.76 20.51 -22.26
CA GLU A 105 -6.81 21.87 -22.84
C GLU A 105 -7.92 22.73 -22.20
N GLY A 106 -7.51 23.83 -21.57
CA GLY A 106 -8.41 24.75 -20.87
C GLY A 106 -9.09 24.17 -19.61
N ALA A 107 -8.67 23.02 -19.12
CA ALA A 107 -9.37 22.31 -18.05
C ALA A 107 -9.40 23.05 -16.70
N MET A 108 -8.48 24.00 -16.47
CA MET A 108 -8.45 24.81 -15.24
C MET A 108 -8.97 26.23 -15.42
N LYS A 109 -9.61 26.56 -16.53
CA LYS A 109 -10.23 27.88 -16.73
C LYS A 109 -11.27 28.14 -15.65
N GLY A 110 -11.20 29.29 -14.99
CA GLY A 110 -12.06 29.61 -13.83
C GLY A 110 -11.60 28.96 -12.52
N ARG A 111 -10.40 28.36 -12.49
CA ARG A 111 -9.85 27.66 -11.33
C ARG A 111 -8.43 28.10 -11.02
N THR A 112 -8.01 27.87 -9.77
CA THR A 112 -6.61 28.02 -9.33
C THR A 112 -5.84 26.73 -9.63
N MET A 113 -4.65 26.86 -10.18
CA MET A 113 -3.66 25.78 -10.29
C MET A 113 -2.70 25.83 -9.11
N TYR A 114 -2.67 24.78 -8.31
CA TYR A 114 -1.73 24.62 -7.20
C TYR A 114 -0.51 23.84 -7.66
N VAL A 115 0.68 24.33 -7.31
CA VAL A 115 1.96 23.69 -7.60
C VAL A 115 2.57 23.21 -6.29
N ILE A 116 2.71 21.90 -6.13
CA ILE A 116 3.09 21.24 -4.88
C ILE A 116 4.49 20.63 -5.01
N PRO A 117 5.56 21.31 -4.54
CA PRO A 117 6.87 20.67 -4.41
C PRO A 117 6.85 19.71 -3.21
N PHE A 118 7.21 18.44 -3.43
CA PHE A 118 7.17 17.44 -2.38
C PHE A 118 8.35 16.46 -2.43
N SER A 119 8.67 15.87 -1.29
CA SER A 119 9.65 14.80 -1.16
C SER A 119 8.98 13.51 -0.73
N MET A 120 9.34 12.43 -1.42
CA MET A 120 9.16 11.08 -0.95
C MET A 120 10.44 10.65 -0.22
N GLY A 121 10.30 10.31 1.07
CA GLY A 121 11.43 10.18 1.99
C GLY A 121 11.86 11.51 2.61
N LYS A 122 12.73 11.44 3.63
CA LYS A 122 13.22 12.61 4.37
C LYS A 122 14.01 13.54 3.45
N ILE A 123 13.65 14.82 3.39
CA ILE A 123 14.33 15.83 2.56
C ILE A 123 15.83 15.81 2.85
N GLY A 124 16.65 15.74 1.81
CA GLY A 124 18.10 15.71 1.87
C GLY A 124 18.72 14.34 2.19
N SER A 125 17.92 13.29 2.40
CA SER A 125 18.47 11.93 2.54
C SER A 125 18.85 11.34 1.18
N SER A 126 19.80 10.40 1.17
CA SER A 126 20.20 9.67 -0.04
C SER A 126 19.11 8.76 -0.61
N PHE A 127 18.07 8.48 0.17
CA PHE A 127 16.88 7.72 -0.26
C PHE A 127 15.79 8.62 -0.84
N ALA A 128 15.81 9.93 -0.57
CA ALA A 128 14.76 10.82 -1.01
C ALA A 128 14.74 10.97 -2.53
N LYS A 129 13.53 11.03 -3.07
CA LYS A 129 13.23 11.43 -4.44
C LYS A 129 12.23 12.58 -4.40
N TYR A 130 12.34 13.49 -5.34
CA TYR A 130 11.56 14.72 -5.35
C TYR A 130 10.55 14.73 -6.48
N GLY A 131 9.45 15.41 -6.27
CA GLY A 131 8.42 15.61 -7.27
C GLY A 131 7.78 16.99 -7.18
N ILE A 132 7.12 17.36 -8.26
CA ILE A 132 6.23 18.52 -8.31
C ILE A 132 4.90 18.03 -8.85
N GLU A 133 3.83 18.22 -8.09
CA GLU A 133 2.47 17.91 -8.52
C GLU A 133 1.71 19.19 -8.82
N ILE A 134 1.08 19.24 -9.98
CA ILE A 134 0.15 20.30 -10.38
C ILE A 134 -1.26 19.78 -10.20
N THR A 135 -2.16 20.55 -9.60
CA THR A 135 -3.56 20.15 -9.36
C THR A 135 -4.49 21.36 -9.29
N ASP A 136 -5.78 21.16 -9.60
CA ASP A 136 -6.87 22.11 -9.38
C ASP A 136 -7.75 21.76 -8.16
N SER A 137 -7.26 20.90 -7.26
CA SER A 137 -8.01 20.40 -6.10
C SER A 137 -7.32 20.71 -4.78
N LEU A 138 -8.00 21.46 -3.92
CA LEU A 138 -7.55 21.69 -2.54
C LEU A 138 -7.57 20.41 -1.69
N TYR A 139 -8.49 19.48 -1.97
CA TYR A 139 -8.47 18.16 -1.35
C TYR A 139 -7.14 17.44 -1.61
N VAL A 140 -6.64 17.50 -2.84
CA VAL A 140 -5.33 16.91 -3.20
C VAL A 140 -4.21 17.63 -2.45
N VAL A 141 -4.17 18.96 -2.47
CA VAL A 141 -3.15 19.75 -1.76
C VAL A 141 -3.08 19.37 -0.28
N LEU A 142 -4.23 19.38 0.42
CA LEU A 142 -4.29 19.09 1.85
C LEU A 142 -3.89 17.64 2.18
N ASN A 143 -4.28 16.68 1.32
CA ASN A 143 -3.85 15.29 1.48
C ASN A 143 -2.35 15.11 1.20
N MET A 144 -1.80 15.75 0.16
CA MET A 144 -0.38 15.69 -0.14
C MET A 144 0.48 16.28 0.99
N MET A 145 0.01 17.33 1.67
CA MET A 145 0.69 17.89 2.86
C MET A 145 0.73 16.90 4.04
N ILE A 146 -0.21 15.96 4.13
CA ILE A 146 -0.19 14.87 5.13
C ILE A 146 0.68 13.71 4.64
N MET A 147 0.48 13.26 3.41
CA MET A 147 1.06 12.02 2.88
C MET A 147 2.52 12.13 2.49
N THR A 148 2.97 13.34 2.15
CA THR A 148 4.34 13.60 1.67
C THR A 148 4.99 14.72 2.49
N ARG A 149 6.23 15.03 2.21
CA ARG A 149 6.92 16.16 2.84
C ARG A 149 6.92 17.34 1.88
N VAL A 150 5.82 18.12 1.92
CA VAL A 150 5.65 19.33 1.12
C VAL A 150 6.47 20.48 1.74
N SER A 151 7.33 21.09 0.95
CA SER A 151 8.13 22.26 1.36
C SER A 151 8.78 22.94 0.16
N ASP A 152 8.96 24.24 0.22
CA ASP A 152 9.78 25.03 -0.71
C ASP A 152 11.25 24.56 -0.74
N LYS A 153 11.78 24.03 0.37
CA LYS A 153 13.12 23.42 0.45
C LYS A 153 13.32 22.25 -0.51
N VAL A 154 12.27 21.64 -1.00
CA VAL A 154 12.36 20.61 -2.04
C VAL A 154 12.92 21.20 -3.33
N LEU A 155 12.55 22.42 -3.68
CA LEU A 155 13.01 23.10 -4.88
C LEU A 155 14.55 23.30 -4.90
N GLU A 156 15.16 23.47 -3.72
CA GLU A 156 16.62 23.57 -3.57
C GLU A 156 17.35 22.23 -3.79
N LYS A 157 16.60 21.10 -3.71
CA LYS A 157 17.15 19.75 -3.84
C LYS A 157 16.97 19.16 -5.24
N ILE A 158 16.12 19.74 -6.06
CA ILE A 158 15.93 19.33 -7.45
C ILE A 158 17.11 19.84 -8.29
N ASN A 159 17.84 18.89 -8.87
CA ASN A 159 18.97 19.18 -9.74
C ASN A 159 18.60 18.91 -11.20
N GLY A 160 18.66 19.97 -12.03
CA GLY A 160 18.30 19.86 -13.44
C GLY A 160 16.86 19.34 -13.63
N ASP A 161 16.70 18.26 -14.37
CA ASP A 161 15.41 17.60 -14.64
C ASP A 161 15.16 16.34 -13.77
N ASP A 162 15.96 16.14 -12.70
CA ASP A 162 15.83 14.98 -11.80
C ASP A 162 14.70 15.17 -10.80
N PHE A 163 13.47 15.18 -11.29
CA PHE A 163 12.25 15.18 -10.47
C PHE A 163 11.07 14.50 -11.18
N VAL A 164 10.12 13.99 -10.42
CA VAL A 164 8.89 13.42 -10.96
C VAL A 164 7.86 14.53 -11.18
N LYS A 165 7.32 14.57 -12.39
CA LYS A 165 6.33 15.53 -12.85
C LYS A 165 4.94 14.93 -12.70
N GLY A 166 4.17 15.39 -11.72
CA GLY A 166 2.79 14.98 -11.48
C GLY A 166 1.82 16.01 -12.08
N ILE A 167 0.94 15.56 -12.95
CA ILE A 167 -0.09 16.39 -13.59
C ILE A 167 -1.45 15.83 -13.22
N HIS A 168 -2.23 16.61 -12.49
CA HIS A 168 -3.60 16.26 -12.13
C HIS A 168 -4.58 17.40 -12.45
N SER A 169 -5.74 17.07 -12.98
CA SER A 169 -6.92 17.93 -13.01
C SER A 169 -8.20 17.11 -12.89
N LYS A 170 -9.15 17.66 -12.14
CA LYS A 170 -10.52 17.11 -12.07
C LYS A 170 -11.24 17.22 -13.43
N VAL A 171 -10.83 18.12 -14.30
CA VAL A 171 -11.51 18.45 -15.56
C VAL A 171 -13.01 18.65 -15.30
N ASN A 172 -13.84 17.67 -15.64
CA ASN A 172 -15.27 17.62 -15.35
C ASN A 172 -15.70 16.29 -14.69
N LEU A 173 -14.72 15.49 -14.21
CA LEU A 173 -14.90 14.19 -13.55
C LEU A 173 -15.61 13.13 -14.44
N ASP A 174 -15.47 13.24 -15.75
CA ASP A 174 -16.04 12.32 -16.73
C ASP A 174 -15.36 10.93 -16.64
N PRO A 175 -16.08 9.85 -16.28
CA PRO A 175 -15.52 8.51 -16.17
C PRO A 175 -15.05 7.95 -17.52
N GLU A 176 -15.64 8.35 -18.65
CA GLU A 176 -15.25 7.87 -19.98
C GLU A 176 -13.91 8.45 -20.42
N ASN A 177 -13.57 9.65 -19.95
CA ASN A 177 -12.31 10.33 -20.21
C ASN A 177 -11.37 10.34 -18.99
N ARG A 178 -11.57 9.40 -18.05
CA ARG A 178 -10.69 9.19 -16.90
C ARG A 178 -9.47 8.38 -17.31
N TYR A 179 -8.28 8.92 -17.07
CA TYR A 179 -7.00 8.28 -17.38
C TYR A 179 -5.99 8.52 -16.27
N ILE A 180 -5.28 7.45 -15.89
CA ILE A 180 -4.16 7.48 -14.93
C ILE A 180 -2.94 6.90 -15.65
N CYS A 181 -2.13 7.73 -16.28
CA CYS A 181 -1.00 7.32 -17.09
C CYS A 181 0.32 7.58 -16.38
N GLN A 182 1.22 6.61 -16.43
CA GLN A 182 2.60 6.75 -15.98
C GLN A 182 3.54 6.62 -17.17
N PHE A 183 4.46 7.57 -17.30
CA PHE A 183 5.52 7.61 -18.29
C PHE A 183 6.87 7.42 -17.56
N PRO A 184 7.24 6.18 -17.24
CA PRO A 184 8.39 5.92 -16.38
C PRO A 184 9.72 6.34 -16.99
N GLU A 185 9.82 6.39 -18.32
CA GLU A 185 11.01 6.86 -19.05
C GLU A 185 11.20 8.38 -18.91
N ASP A 186 10.10 9.14 -18.77
CA ASP A 186 10.08 10.60 -18.66
C ASP A 186 9.94 11.10 -17.22
N ASN A 187 9.75 10.21 -16.24
CA ASN A 187 9.38 10.55 -14.87
C ASN A 187 8.09 11.40 -14.79
N VAL A 188 7.06 11.07 -15.59
CA VAL A 188 5.80 11.80 -15.67
C VAL A 188 4.64 10.93 -15.23
N ILE A 189 3.72 11.54 -14.49
CA ILE A 189 2.42 10.97 -14.10
C ILE A 189 1.34 11.94 -14.57
N TYR A 190 0.34 11.41 -15.27
CA TYR A 190 -0.77 12.21 -15.78
C TYR A 190 -2.10 11.58 -15.35
N SER A 191 -2.85 12.26 -14.48
CA SER A 191 -4.12 11.80 -13.91
C SER A 191 -5.22 12.83 -14.22
N LEU A 192 -6.23 12.43 -14.99
CA LEU A 192 -7.33 13.31 -15.40
C LEU A 192 -8.68 12.69 -15.06
N ASN A 193 -9.66 13.55 -14.79
CA ASN A 193 -11.06 13.20 -14.52
C ASN A 193 -11.27 12.32 -13.27
N SER A 194 -10.38 12.40 -12.27
CA SER A 194 -10.57 11.76 -10.97
C SER A 194 -10.40 12.76 -9.84
N GLY A 195 -11.15 12.59 -8.76
CA GLY A 195 -10.97 13.24 -7.45
C GLY A 195 -10.71 12.23 -6.34
N TYR A 196 -10.64 10.92 -6.64
CA TYR A 196 -10.40 9.89 -5.66
C TYR A 196 -8.90 9.82 -5.27
N GLY A 197 -8.61 9.90 -3.96
CA GLY A 197 -7.24 9.95 -3.43
C GLY A 197 -6.29 8.88 -3.97
N GLY A 198 -6.76 7.66 -4.21
CA GLY A 198 -5.92 6.59 -4.79
C GLY A 198 -5.46 6.83 -6.22
N ASN A 199 -6.12 7.76 -6.95
CA ASN A 199 -5.79 8.14 -8.33
C ASN A 199 -5.07 9.49 -8.42
N VAL A 200 -5.25 10.36 -7.41
CA VAL A 200 -4.86 11.78 -7.51
C VAL A 200 -3.79 12.20 -6.50
N LEU A 201 -3.53 11.43 -5.45
CA LEU A 201 -2.36 11.63 -4.58
C LEU A 201 -1.15 11.02 -5.27
N LEU A 202 -0.58 11.76 -6.22
CA LEU A 202 0.37 11.20 -7.19
C LEU A 202 1.69 10.76 -6.55
N GLY A 203 2.04 11.31 -5.39
CA GLY A 203 3.19 10.86 -4.60
C GLY A 203 3.08 9.43 -4.09
N LYS A 204 1.85 8.89 -3.90
CA LYS A 204 1.64 7.57 -3.29
C LYS A 204 1.85 6.43 -4.31
N LYS A 205 0.80 5.91 -4.91
CA LYS A 205 0.87 4.70 -5.77
C LYS A 205 1.52 4.96 -7.13
N CYS A 206 1.29 6.12 -7.70
CA CYS A 206 1.83 6.47 -9.00
C CYS A 206 3.34 6.70 -8.94
N PHE A 207 3.81 7.57 -8.04
CA PHE A 207 5.23 7.83 -7.88
C PHE A 207 5.93 6.74 -7.06
N ALA A 208 5.53 6.57 -5.77
CA ALA A 208 6.30 5.75 -4.84
C ALA A 208 6.32 4.25 -5.19
N LEU A 209 5.47 3.79 -6.11
CA LEU A 209 5.49 2.42 -6.62
C LEU A 209 5.71 2.38 -8.13
N ARG A 210 4.78 2.85 -8.98
CA ARG A 210 4.88 2.62 -10.43
C ARG A 210 6.10 3.28 -11.07
N ILE A 211 6.30 4.58 -10.85
CA ILE A 211 7.52 5.26 -11.33
C ILE A 211 8.75 4.76 -10.57
N ALA A 212 8.67 4.69 -9.24
CA ALA A 212 9.81 4.31 -8.41
C ALA A 212 10.28 2.87 -8.64
N SER A 213 9.40 1.92 -8.94
CA SER A 213 9.80 0.55 -9.29
C SER A 213 10.65 0.53 -10.58
N TYR A 214 10.26 1.32 -11.58
CA TYR A 214 11.04 1.47 -12.82
C TYR A 214 12.39 2.16 -12.54
N GLN A 215 12.40 3.27 -11.80
CA GLN A 215 13.63 3.94 -11.38
C GLN A 215 14.55 2.97 -10.62
N GLY A 216 13.99 2.22 -9.66
CA GLY A 216 14.72 1.23 -8.87
C GLY A 216 15.35 0.14 -9.74
N TRP A 217 14.63 -0.35 -10.74
CA TRP A 217 15.15 -1.30 -11.71
C TRP A 217 16.37 -0.75 -12.47
N LYS A 218 16.31 0.51 -12.92
CA LYS A 218 17.42 1.17 -13.63
C LYS A 218 18.60 1.52 -12.72
N GLU A 219 18.32 1.95 -11.49
CA GLU A 219 19.33 2.45 -10.54
C GLU A 219 19.85 1.37 -9.57
N GLY A 220 19.26 0.19 -9.52
CA GLY A 220 19.69 -0.93 -8.67
C GLY A 220 19.18 -0.84 -7.21
N TRP A 221 17.94 -0.41 -7.02
CA TRP A 221 17.18 -0.45 -5.77
C TRP A 221 15.75 -0.91 -6.00
N MET A 222 14.95 -1.11 -4.95
CA MET A 222 13.59 -1.64 -5.08
C MET A 222 12.56 -0.70 -4.44
N ALA A 223 11.40 -0.54 -5.09
CA ALA A 223 10.21 0.09 -4.54
C ALA A 223 9.11 -0.96 -4.44
N GLU A 224 8.68 -1.27 -3.21
CA GLU A 224 7.85 -2.42 -2.91
C GLU A 224 6.58 -2.03 -2.17
N HIS A 225 5.48 -2.73 -2.47
CA HIS A 225 4.21 -2.58 -1.79
C HIS A 225 4.22 -3.34 -0.46
N MET A 226 5.06 -2.88 0.46
CA MET A 226 5.34 -3.52 1.73
C MET A 226 5.16 -2.56 2.91
N LEU A 227 4.61 -3.08 4.00
CA LEU A 227 4.78 -2.46 5.31
C LEU A 227 6.22 -2.66 5.80
N ILE A 228 6.66 -1.81 6.73
CA ILE A 228 7.91 -1.97 7.47
C ILE A 228 7.58 -1.90 8.95
N LEU A 229 7.87 -2.96 9.69
CA LEU A 229 7.71 -2.99 11.14
C LEU A 229 9.00 -3.40 11.84
N GLY A 230 9.22 -2.85 13.04
CA GLY A 230 10.27 -3.26 13.95
C GLY A 230 9.67 -4.07 15.09
N ILE A 231 10.31 -5.18 15.45
CA ILE A 231 9.95 -5.98 16.62
C ILE A 231 11.14 -5.93 17.58
N GLU A 232 10.90 -5.31 18.72
CA GLU A 232 11.85 -5.22 19.83
C GLU A 232 11.63 -6.42 20.76
N ASN A 233 12.68 -7.19 20.98
CA ASN A 233 12.67 -8.33 21.91
C ASN A 233 12.86 -7.87 23.36
N PRO A 234 12.74 -8.76 24.36
CA PRO A 234 12.94 -8.43 25.78
C PRO A 234 14.31 -7.84 26.11
N GLU A 235 15.33 -8.16 25.32
CA GLU A 235 16.70 -7.66 25.47
C GLU A 235 16.89 -6.25 24.89
N GLY A 236 15.84 -5.67 24.27
CA GLY A 236 15.87 -4.34 23.65
C GLY A 236 16.45 -4.31 22.23
N GLU A 237 16.71 -5.47 21.63
CA GLU A 237 17.13 -5.55 20.23
C GLU A 237 15.94 -5.49 19.29
N THR A 238 16.02 -4.65 18.24
CA THR A 238 14.97 -4.52 17.25
C THR A 238 15.35 -5.17 15.93
N LYS A 239 14.53 -6.10 15.44
CA LYS A 239 14.61 -6.66 14.09
C LYS A 239 13.55 -6.01 13.21
N TYR A 240 13.92 -5.63 11.98
CA TYR A 240 13.01 -4.99 11.04
C TYR A 240 12.59 -5.96 9.94
N ILE A 241 11.30 -5.97 9.64
CA ILE A 241 10.65 -6.87 8.69
C ILE A 241 9.91 -6.01 7.65
N CYS A 242 10.06 -6.37 6.37
CA CYS A 242 9.22 -5.87 5.31
C CYS A 242 8.19 -6.93 4.93
N ALA A 243 6.91 -6.58 4.82
CA ALA A 243 5.87 -7.56 4.54
C ALA A 243 4.91 -7.10 3.44
N ALA A 244 4.74 -7.93 2.42
CA ALA A 244 3.87 -7.71 1.28
C ALA A 244 2.56 -8.49 1.43
N PHE A 245 1.45 -7.78 1.36
CA PHE A 245 0.11 -8.36 1.36
C PHE A 245 -0.76 -7.63 0.33
N PRO A 246 -1.59 -8.33 -0.45
CA PRO A 246 -2.61 -7.71 -1.29
C PRO A 246 -3.59 -6.86 -0.48
N SER A 247 -4.37 -6.05 -1.17
CA SER A 247 -5.41 -5.24 -0.55
C SER A 247 -6.37 -6.09 0.31
N ALA A 248 -6.82 -5.55 1.44
CA ALA A 248 -7.70 -6.21 2.41
C ALA A 248 -7.15 -7.49 3.08
N CYS A 249 -5.83 -7.70 3.06
CA CYS A 249 -5.17 -8.82 3.74
C CYS A 249 -4.50 -8.43 5.08
N GLY A 250 -4.87 -7.28 5.67
CA GLY A 250 -4.48 -6.89 7.03
C GLY A 250 -3.13 -6.19 7.17
N LYS A 251 -2.59 -5.60 6.08
CA LYS A 251 -1.27 -4.94 6.09
C LYS A 251 -1.16 -3.84 7.16
N THR A 252 -2.07 -2.87 7.17
CA THR A 252 -2.07 -1.78 8.17
C THR A 252 -2.25 -2.31 9.60
N ASN A 253 -3.08 -3.35 9.79
CA ASN A 253 -3.26 -3.96 11.11
C ASN A 253 -1.97 -4.65 11.60
N LEU A 254 -1.21 -5.25 10.70
CA LEU A 254 0.08 -5.85 11.06
C LEU A 254 1.14 -4.78 11.36
N ALA A 255 1.18 -3.69 10.56
CA ALA A 255 2.12 -2.58 10.75
C ALA A 255 1.94 -1.88 12.10
N MET A 256 0.70 -1.85 12.62
CA MET A 256 0.30 -1.20 13.87
C MET A 256 -0.07 -2.22 14.96
N LEU A 257 0.41 -3.45 14.85
CA LEU A 257 0.07 -4.56 15.74
C LEU A 257 0.40 -4.23 17.20
N ILE A 258 -0.54 -4.57 18.09
CA ILE A 258 -0.32 -4.58 19.54
C ILE A 258 -0.16 -6.05 19.95
N PRO A 259 1.00 -6.45 20.48
CA PRO A 259 1.22 -7.82 20.95
C PRO A 259 0.23 -8.22 22.06
N PRO A 260 -0.16 -9.49 22.19
CA PRO A 260 -0.92 -10.00 23.34
C PRO A 260 -0.25 -9.68 24.67
N ALA A 261 -1.01 -9.68 25.77
CA ALA A 261 -0.52 -9.33 27.10
C ALA A 261 0.71 -10.18 27.51
N CYS A 262 0.66 -11.48 27.26
CA CYS A 262 1.76 -12.39 27.54
C CYS A 262 3.10 -12.04 26.85
N TYR A 263 3.07 -11.35 25.71
CA TYR A 263 4.27 -10.83 25.03
C TYR A 263 4.69 -9.48 25.58
N ARG A 264 3.73 -8.59 25.83
CA ARG A 264 4.01 -7.25 26.38
C ARG A 264 4.62 -7.34 27.78
N GLU A 265 4.13 -8.25 28.60
CA GLU A 265 4.66 -8.53 29.96
C GLU A 265 6.09 -9.08 29.92
N LYS A 266 6.44 -9.83 28.88
CA LYS A 266 7.82 -10.27 28.60
C LYS A 266 8.72 -9.16 28.07
N GLY A 267 8.18 -7.98 27.69
CA GLY A 267 8.94 -6.84 27.18
C GLY A 267 8.96 -6.69 25.66
N TYR A 268 8.25 -7.52 24.89
CA TYR A 268 8.13 -7.35 23.42
C TYR A 268 7.38 -6.09 23.07
N LYS A 269 7.88 -5.36 22.06
CA LYS A 269 7.22 -4.17 21.47
C LYS A 269 7.23 -4.25 19.97
N VAL A 270 6.22 -3.65 19.35
CA VAL A 270 6.12 -3.49 17.89
C VAL A 270 6.15 -2.02 17.54
N TRP A 271 6.99 -1.66 16.58
CA TRP A 271 7.23 -0.32 16.10
C TRP A 271 6.84 -0.18 14.64
N THR A 272 5.98 0.79 14.32
CA THR A 272 5.56 1.10 12.96
C THR A 272 6.60 2.00 12.28
N VAL A 273 7.21 1.55 11.19
CA VAL A 273 8.06 2.39 10.33
C VAL A 273 7.28 2.83 9.09
N GLY A 274 6.43 1.96 8.54
CA GLY A 274 5.54 2.27 7.43
C GLY A 274 4.49 1.18 7.26
N ASP A 275 3.30 1.55 6.77
CA ASP A 275 2.19 0.60 6.64
C ASP A 275 1.96 0.09 5.21
N ASP A 276 2.57 0.70 4.20
CA ASP A 276 2.15 0.46 2.82
C ASP A 276 3.28 0.36 1.79
N ILE A 277 4.33 1.19 1.88
CA ILE A 277 5.39 1.28 0.87
C ILE A 277 6.78 1.23 1.52
N ALA A 278 7.66 0.43 0.95
CA ALA A 278 9.06 0.34 1.33
C ALA A 278 9.96 0.65 0.12
N TRP A 279 10.90 1.59 0.28
CA TRP A 279 12.01 1.76 -0.65
C TRP A 279 13.24 1.11 -0.07
N ILE A 280 13.86 0.21 -0.83
CA ILE A 280 14.87 -0.71 -0.35
C ILE A 280 16.16 -0.53 -1.15
N ARG A 281 17.24 -0.22 -0.47
CA ARG A 281 18.58 -0.06 -1.07
C ARG A 281 19.61 -0.94 -0.39
N ARG A 282 20.57 -1.40 -1.16
CA ARG A 282 21.74 -2.07 -0.63
C ARG A 282 22.76 -1.03 -0.12
N ARG A 283 23.22 -1.25 1.10
CA ARG A 283 24.37 -0.55 1.67
C ARG A 283 25.38 -1.61 2.14
N ASN A 284 26.57 -1.58 1.54
CA ASN A 284 27.54 -2.68 1.69
C ASN A 284 26.88 -4.02 1.30
N SER A 285 26.80 -4.97 2.22
CA SER A 285 26.22 -6.30 2.01
C SER A 285 24.86 -6.51 2.67
N THR A 286 24.16 -5.43 3.06
CA THR A 286 22.87 -5.47 3.77
C THR A 286 21.83 -4.62 3.06
N LEU A 287 20.58 -5.04 3.08
CA LEU A 287 19.43 -4.26 2.60
C LEU A 287 18.89 -3.34 3.71
N TYR A 288 18.60 -2.11 3.34
CA TYR A 288 17.99 -1.10 4.21
C TYR A 288 16.70 -0.60 3.57
N ALA A 289 15.69 -0.38 4.38
CA ALA A 289 14.40 0.14 3.94
C ALA A 289 14.08 1.48 4.60
N ILE A 290 13.42 2.36 3.84
CA ILE A 290 12.69 3.52 4.37
C ILE A 290 11.23 3.43 3.97
N ASN A 291 10.36 4.06 4.77
CA ASN A 291 9.03 4.45 4.32
C ASN A 291 9.15 5.81 3.62
N PRO A 292 8.79 5.92 2.31
CA PRO A 292 8.86 7.20 1.62
C PRO A 292 7.74 8.17 2.02
N GLU A 293 6.63 7.67 2.59
CA GLU A 293 5.46 8.45 2.96
C GLU A 293 5.62 9.15 4.33
N ASN A 294 4.79 10.17 4.58
CA ASN A 294 4.75 10.95 5.83
C ASN A 294 3.44 10.79 6.60
N GLY A 295 2.50 10.05 6.06
CA GLY A 295 1.18 9.78 6.59
C GLY A 295 0.68 8.40 6.24
N PHE A 296 -0.54 8.10 6.69
CA PHE A 296 -1.26 6.86 6.42
C PHE A 296 -2.52 7.16 5.60
N PHE A 297 -2.77 6.35 4.58
CA PHE A 297 -3.97 6.38 3.75
C PHE A 297 -4.70 5.05 3.89
N GLY A 298 -5.48 4.92 4.97
CA GLY A 298 -6.11 3.66 5.36
C GLY A 298 -7.57 3.55 4.95
N VAL A 299 -8.10 2.32 5.01
CA VAL A 299 -9.53 2.04 4.86
C VAL A 299 -10.21 2.26 6.21
N ALA A 300 -11.29 3.06 6.24
CA ALA A 300 -12.05 3.34 7.46
C ALA A 300 -13.02 2.20 7.83
N PRO A 301 -13.89 1.68 6.94
CA PRO A 301 -14.79 0.58 7.27
C PRO A 301 -14.07 -0.65 7.83
N GLY A 302 -14.57 -1.17 8.95
CA GLY A 302 -13.96 -2.29 9.68
C GLY A 302 -12.83 -1.93 10.62
N THR A 303 -12.30 -0.69 10.56
CA THR A 303 -11.30 -0.20 11.53
C THR A 303 -12.01 0.20 12.83
N SER A 304 -11.53 -0.35 13.96
CA SER A 304 -12.13 -0.15 15.29
C SER A 304 -11.10 -0.29 16.40
N GLU A 305 -11.48 0.07 17.61
CA GLU A 305 -10.64 -0.15 18.80
C GLU A 305 -10.30 -1.64 19.02
N LYS A 306 -11.15 -2.57 18.58
CA LYS A 306 -10.89 -4.01 18.65
C LYS A 306 -9.92 -4.49 17.58
N SER A 307 -10.06 -4.00 16.34
CA SER A 307 -9.26 -4.47 15.20
C SER A 307 -7.90 -3.77 15.10
N ASN A 308 -7.84 -2.47 15.43
CA ASN A 308 -6.62 -1.67 15.35
C ASN A 308 -6.69 -0.41 16.23
N PRO A 309 -6.43 -0.52 17.55
CA PRO A 309 -6.46 0.63 18.47
C PRO A 309 -5.49 1.74 18.08
N ASN A 310 -4.30 1.37 17.54
CA ASN A 310 -3.31 2.35 17.11
C ASN A 310 -3.80 3.19 15.92
N ALA A 311 -4.50 2.58 14.96
CA ALA A 311 -5.13 3.32 13.87
C ALA A 311 -6.24 4.24 14.39
N MET A 312 -7.11 3.76 15.30
CA MET A 312 -8.17 4.58 15.91
C MET A 312 -7.60 5.77 16.68
N HIS A 313 -6.49 5.59 17.39
CA HIS A 313 -5.80 6.71 18.02
C HIS A 313 -5.21 7.69 17.00
N THR A 314 -4.59 7.17 15.94
CA THR A 314 -3.94 7.97 14.89
C THR A 314 -4.90 8.93 14.21
N ILE A 315 -6.13 8.48 13.94
CA ILE A 315 -7.12 9.24 13.17
C ILE A 315 -7.95 10.23 13.99
N ARG A 316 -7.74 10.34 15.30
CA ARG A 316 -8.51 11.23 16.18
C ARG A 316 -8.31 12.71 15.91
N ARG A 317 -7.21 13.11 15.24
CA ARG A 317 -6.86 14.52 15.00
C ARG A 317 -6.13 14.72 13.67
N ASN A 318 -6.31 15.91 13.08
CA ASN A 318 -5.62 16.34 11.85
C ASN A 318 -5.77 15.33 10.69
N THR A 319 -6.94 14.70 10.59
CA THR A 319 -7.24 13.62 9.65
C THR A 319 -8.28 14.07 8.65
N ILE A 320 -8.12 13.67 7.40
CA ILE A 320 -9.13 13.87 6.35
C ILE A 320 -9.85 12.55 6.14
N PHE A 321 -11.17 12.54 6.34
CA PHE A 321 -12.03 11.38 6.10
C PHE A 321 -12.75 11.54 4.76
N THR A 322 -12.75 10.48 3.95
CA THR A 322 -13.33 10.48 2.62
C THR A 322 -14.32 9.33 2.46
N ASN A 323 -15.54 9.65 1.96
CA ASN A 323 -16.60 8.67 1.65
C ASN A 323 -17.05 7.81 2.84
N VAL A 324 -17.09 8.38 4.01
CA VAL A 324 -17.67 7.80 5.23
C VAL A 324 -18.99 8.49 5.57
N VAL A 325 -19.71 8.03 6.59
CA VAL A 325 -20.94 8.69 7.08
C VAL A 325 -20.61 10.00 7.76
N PHE A 326 -21.34 11.07 7.43
CA PHE A 326 -21.27 12.36 8.12
C PHE A 326 -22.44 12.54 9.06
N ASN A 327 -22.15 12.74 10.36
CA ASN A 327 -23.14 13.02 11.40
C ASN A 327 -23.29 14.55 11.62
N PRO A 328 -24.37 15.17 11.12
CA PRO A 328 -24.54 16.62 11.21
C PRO A 328 -24.87 17.12 12.63
N LYS A 329 -25.33 16.24 13.55
CA LYS A 329 -25.72 16.62 14.92
C LYS A 329 -24.53 17.12 15.74
N ASN A 330 -23.36 16.50 15.54
CA ASN A 330 -22.15 16.82 16.30
C ASN A 330 -20.93 17.07 15.41
N ASN A 331 -21.11 17.12 14.09
CA ASN A 331 -20.05 17.28 13.08
C ASN A 331 -18.94 16.23 13.25
N THR A 332 -19.32 14.96 13.33
CA THR A 332 -18.39 13.82 13.38
C THR A 332 -18.60 12.89 12.19
N VAL A 333 -17.76 11.88 12.08
CA VAL A 333 -17.89 10.81 11.08
C VAL A 333 -18.15 9.47 11.75
N TRP A 334 -18.71 8.54 10.96
CA TRP A 334 -18.96 7.16 11.37
C TRP A 334 -18.78 6.22 10.16
N TRP A 335 -18.53 4.95 10.42
CA TRP A 335 -18.45 3.88 9.40
C TRP A 335 -18.80 2.52 10.02
N GLU A 336 -19.20 1.57 9.18
CA GLU A 336 -19.52 0.22 9.58
C GLU A 336 -18.31 -0.48 10.20
N GLY A 337 -18.55 -1.16 11.32
CA GLY A 337 -17.52 -1.88 12.06
C GLY A 337 -16.65 -1.02 12.97
N SER A 338 -16.94 0.28 13.12
CA SER A 338 -16.23 1.18 14.04
C SER A 338 -16.42 0.83 15.51
N GLN A 339 -17.47 0.03 15.84
CA GLN A 339 -17.91 -0.30 17.20
C GLN A 339 -18.42 0.94 18.00
N ILE A 340 -18.66 2.05 17.32
CA ILE A 340 -19.34 3.23 17.86
C ILE A 340 -20.81 3.13 17.48
N GLU A 341 -21.72 3.56 18.37
CA GLU A 341 -23.15 3.58 18.06
C GLU A 341 -23.43 4.39 16.79
N ALA A 342 -24.21 3.82 15.89
CA ALA A 342 -24.55 4.47 14.64
C ALA A 342 -25.45 5.70 14.88
N PRO A 343 -25.22 6.81 14.16
CA PRO A 343 -26.06 8.00 14.31
C PRO A 343 -27.49 7.73 13.81
N LYS A 344 -28.49 8.15 14.58
CA LYS A 344 -29.93 7.96 14.26
C LYS A 344 -30.37 8.71 13.00
N LYS A 345 -29.68 9.79 12.62
CA LYS A 345 -29.89 10.56 11.39
C LYS A 345 -28.55 11.13 10.95
N ALA A 346 -28.12 10.75 9.77
CA ALA A 346 -26.83 11.15 9.20
C ALA A 346 -26.93 11.30 7.67
N TYR A 347 -25.81 11.61 7.05
CA TYR A 347 -25.65 11.55 5.59
C TYR A 347 -24.70 10.42 5.23
N ASP A 348 -25.11 9.56 4.30
CA ASP A 348 -24.25 8.53 3.75
C ASP A 348 -23.11 9.12 2.89
N TRP A 349 -22.25 8.26 2.40
CA TRP A 349 -21.13 8.65 1.53
C TRP A 349 -21.54 9.32 0.22
N ARG A 350 -22.78 9.13 -0.24
CA ARG A 350 -23.37 9.83 -1.41
C ARG A 350 -23.98 11.19 -1.03
N GLY A 351 -24.28 11.40 0.26
CA GLY A 351 -24.91 12.60 0.77
C GLY A 351 -26.42 12.49 0.96
N ASN A 352 -26.95 11.29 0.81
CA ASN A 352 -28.35 11.00 1.09
C ASN A 352 -28.61 10.88 2.60
N ILE A 353 -29.83 11.17 3.05
CA ILE A 353 -30.23 10.91 4.44
C ILE A 353 -30.12 9.41 4.70
N TRP A 354 -29.47 9.07 5.79
CA TRP A 354 -29.19 7.69 6.16
C TRP A 354 -29.36 7.44 7.66
N ASN A 355 -29.78 6.22 8.01
CA ASN A 355 -29.69 5.62 9.33
C ASN A 355 -29.49 4.10 9.19
N GLU A 356 -29.04 3.46 10.28
CA GLU A 356 -28.66 2.03 10.28
C GLU A 356 -29.84 1.07 9.99
N ALA A 357 -31.10 1.51 10.19
CA ALA A 357 -32.29 0.68 9.95
C ALA A 357 -32.74 0.67 8.47
N MET A 358 -32.10 1.45 7.58
CA MET A 358 -32.48 1.51 6.16
C MET A 358 -32.08 0.24 5.43
N THR A 359 -33.00 -0.27 4.60
CA THR A 359 -32.79 -1.42 3.72
C THR A 359 -33.00 -1.04 2.27
N ASP A 360 -32.34 -1.77 1.36
CA ASP A 360 -32.56 -1.68 -0.07
C ASP A 360 -33.89 -2.40 -0.49
N GLU A 361 -34.20 -2.40 -1.78
CA GLU A 361 -35.38 -3.04 -2.35
C GLU A 361 -35.43 -4.56 -2.09
N ASN A 362 -34.30 -5.18 -1.80
CA ASN A 362 -34.17 -6.60 -1.51
C ASN A 362 -34.16 -6.90 0.01
N GLY A 363 -34.31 -5.87 0.87
CA GLY A 363 -34.27 -5.98 2.31
C GLY A 363 -32.86 -6.08 2.92
N ASN A 364 -31.80 -5.83 2.15
CA ASN A 364 -30.44 -5.80 2.65
C ASN A 364 -30.13 -4.44 3.32
N PRO A 365 -29.33 -4.42 4.41
CA PRO A 365 -28.94 -3.17 5.05
C PRO A 365 -28.19 -2.23 4.07
N VAL A 366 -28.65 -0.98 3.96
CA VAL A 366 -27.97 0.05 3.18
C VAL A 366 -26.72 0.51 3.92
N LYS A 367 -25.55 0.39 3.30
CA LYS A 367 -24.29 0.86 3.87
C LYS A 367 -24.21 2.38 3.84
N GLY A 368 -23.90 2.98 4.98
CA GLY A 368 -23.73 4.42 5.10
C GLY A 368 -22.36 4.90 4.63
N ALA A 369 -21.28 4.17 4.91
CA ALA A 369 -19.95 4.41 4.36
C ALA A 369 -19.71 3.59 3.09
N HIS A 370 -18.94 4.13 2.15
CA HIS A 370 -18.46 3.34 1.02
C HIS A 370 -17.49 2.26 1.51
N PRO A 371 -17.54 1.00 1.02
CA PRO A 371 -16.63 -0.08 1.46
C PRO A 371 -15.14 0.28 1.34
N ASN A 372 -14.80 1.20 0.41
CA ASN A 372 -13.46 1.75 0.23
C ASN A 372 -13.31 3.17 0.81
N GLY A 373 -14.19 3.57 1.75
CA GLY A 373 -14.06 4.84 2.49
C GLY A 373 -12.70 4.94 3.16
N ARG A 374 -12.08 6.13 3.12
CA ARG A 374 -10.69 6.33 3.51
C ARG A 374 -10.52 7.34 4.64
N PHE A 375 -9.40 7.20 5.33
CA PHE A 375 -8.82 8.27 6.14
C PHE A 375 -7.40 8.58 5.67
N THR A 376 -7.01 9.85 5.75
CA THR A 376 -5.63 10.31 5.56
C THR A 376 -5.16 10.95 6.84
N ALA A 377 -4.18 10.36 7.52
CA ALA A 377 -3.72 10.80 8.83
C ALA A 377 -2.20 10.97 8.91
N PRO A 378 -1.69 11.98 9.66
CA PRO A 378 -0.26 12.14 9.87
C PRO A 378 0.35 10.95 10.62
N ALA A 379 1.45 10.40 10.14
CA ALA A 379 2.13 9.28 10.80
C ALA A 379 2.54 9.58 12.24
N LYS A 380 2.92 10.83 12.53
CA LYS A 380 3.29 11.29 13.88
C LYS A 380 2.19 11.17 14.94
N ASN A 381 0.94 10.94 14.54
CA ASN A 381 -0.16 10.67 15.46
C ASN A 381 -0.17 9.23 15.97
N CYS A 382 0.55 8.30 15.31
CA CYS A 382 0.54 6.88 15.61
C CYS A 382 1.32 6.58 16.92
N PRO A 383 0.69 5.95 17.93
CA PRO A 383 1.35 5.65 19.20
C PRO A 383 2.54 4.70 19.08
N SER A 384 2.51 3.80 18.10
CA SER A 384 3.60 2.83 17.83
C SER A 384 4.61 3.32 16.80
N LEU A 385 4.59 4.63 16.44
CA LEU A 385 5.54 5.15 15.47
C LEU A 385 6.98 4.95 15.94
N SER A 386 7.79 4.31 15.10
CA SER A 386 9.21 4.09 15.38
C SER A 386 9.99 5.40 15.43
N LYS A 387 10.93 5.51 16.36
CA LYS A 387 11.94 6.59 16.35
C LYS A 387 12.80 6.59 15.07
N GLU A 388 12.86 5.46 14.38
CA GLU A 388 13.59 5.27 13.13
C GLU A 388 12.77 5.66 11.88
N PHE A 389 11.54 6.14 12.04
CA PHE A 389 10.64 6.54 10.94
C PHE A 389 11.31 7.51 9.95
N ASP A 390 12.00 8.52 10.47
CA ASP A 390 12.72 9.53 9.68
C ASP A 390 14.25 9.30 9.63
N ASN A 391 14.72 8.07 9.89
CA ASN A 391 16.14 7.78 9.77
C ASN A 391 16.60 7.90 8.31
N PRO A 392 17.51 8.86 7.99
CA PRO A 392 17.94 9.10 6.61
C PRO A 392 18.71 7.93 5.99
N ARG A 393 19.17 6.99 6.83
CA ARG A 393 19.87 5.77 6.39
C ARG A 393 18.95 4.57 6.24
N GLY A 394 17.69 4.69 6.67
CA GLY A 394 16.74 3.59 6.75
C GLY A 394 17.05 2.59 7.86
N VAL A 395 16.27 1.52 7.92
CA VAL A 395 16.40 0.42 8.87
C VAL A 395 16.92 -0.85 8.19
N PRO A 396 17.81 -1.64 8.82
CA PRO A 396 18.33 -2.88 8.24
C PRO A 396 17.23 -3.94 8.22
N ILE A 397 17.07 -4.63 7.08
CA ILE A 397 16.04 -5.66 6.92
C ILE A 397 16.58 -7.01 7.38
N SER A 398 15.86 -7.67 8.29
CA SER A 398 16.15 -9.04 8.77
C SER A 398 15.33 -10.09 8.02
N ALA A 399 14.09 -9.76 7.63
CA ALA A 399 13.23 -10.68 6.91
C ALA A 399 12.29 -9.98 5.93
N PHE A 400 11.88 -10.73 4.90
CA PHE A 400 10.72 -10.43 4.07
C PHE A 400 9.60 -11.43 4.36
N ILE A 401 8.36 -10.95 4.38
CA ILE A 401 7.18 -11.79 4.52
C ILE A 401 6.28 -11.55 3.31
N PHE A 402 5.90 -12.61 2.65
CA PHE A 402 4.85 -12.62 1.63
C PHE A 402 3.61 -13.31 2.19
N GLY A 403 2.42 -12.79 1.91
CA GLY A 403 1.19 -13.41 2.37
C GLY A 403 -0.02 -12.94 1.59
N GLY A 404 -1.02 -13.83 1.51
CA GLY A 404 -2.29 -13.55 0.85
C GLY A 404 -3.43 -14.31 1.53
N ARG A 405 -4.64 -13.95 1.17
CA ARG A 405 -5.85 -14.64 1.65
C ARG A 405 -6.00 -15.97 0.92
N ARG A 406 -5.81 -17.08 1.62
CA ARG A 406 -6.01 -18.44 1.11
C ARG A 406 -6.81 -19.24 2.13
N ALA A 407 -8.08 -19.54 1.84
CA ALA A 407 -8.93 -20.38 2.70
C ALA A 407 -8.39 -21.81 2.84
N LYS A 408 -7.61 -22.25 1.86
CA LYS A 408 -7.01 -23.59 1.77
C LYS A 408 -5.57 -23.49 1.27
N VAL A 409 -4.87 -24.59 1.17
CA VAL A 409 -3.54 -24.83 0.57
C VAL A 409 -2.40 -24.27 1.41
N ALA A 410 -2.21 -22.95 1.46
CA ALA A 410 -1.07 -22.37 2.13
C ALA A 410 -1.14 -22.55 3.66
N PRO A 411 -0.08 -23.07 4.32
CA PRO A 411 -0.03 -23.19 5.78
C PRO A 411 0.11 -21.82 6.45
N LEU A 412 0.01 -21.80 7.79
CA LEU A 412 0.12 -20.60 8.62
C LEU A 412 1.43 -19.84 8.36
N VAL A 413 2.54 -20.58 8.28
CA VAL A 413 3.86 -20.01 8.00
C VAL A 413 4.81 -21.06 7.44
N TYR A 414 5.69 -20.63 6.53
CA TYR A 414 6.89 -21.38 6.12
C TYR A 414 8.00 -20.43 5.66
N GLU A 415 9.26 -20.88 5.82
CA GLU A 415 10.49 -20.18 5.44
C GLU A 415 11.02 -20.72 4.11
N ALA A 416 11.49 -19.86 3.25
CA ALA A 416 12.21 -20.23 2.02
C ALA A 416 13.55 -20.89 2.35
N ARG A 417 13.98 -21.84 1.52
CA ARG A 417 15.28 -22.54 1.64
C ARG A 417 16.47 -21.60 1.41
N ASP A 418 16.30 -20.70 0.44
CA ASP A 418 17.29 -19.71 0.02
C ASP A 418 16.60 -18.50 -0.64
N TRP A 419 17.40 -17.55 -1.09
CA TRP A 419 16.89 -16.35 -1.75
C TRP A 419 16.12 -16.65 -3.04
N GLU A 420 16.60 -17.58 -3.89
CA GLU A 420 15.96 -17.91 -5.16
C GLU A 420 14.58 -18.54 -4.91
N HIS A 421 14.49 -19.44 -3.92
CA HIS A 421 13.22 -20.00 -3.49
C HIS A 421 12.30 -18.92 -2.87
N GLY A 422 12.85 -17.98 -2.11
CA GLY A 422 12.10 -16.86 -1.57
C GLY A 422 11.50 -15.95 -2.65
N VAL A 423 12.28 -15.64 -3.68
CA VAL A 423 11.78 -14.91 -4.86
C VAL A 423 10.69 -15.69 -5.59
N PHE A 424 10.83 -17.01 -5.71
CA PHE A 424 9.79 -17.88 -6.27
C PHE A 424 8.50 -17.81 -5.46
N ILE A 425 8.59 -17.88 -4.13
CA ILE A 425 7.42 -17.75 -3.23
C ILE A 425 6.71 -16.41 -3.45
N GLY A 426 7.46 -15.31 -3.49
CA GLY A 426 6.92 -13.98 -3.76
C GLY A 426 6.30 -13.85 -5.14
N ALA A 427 7.00 -14.35 -6.18
CA ALA A 427 6.54 -14.31 -7.57
C ALA A 427 5.28 -15.14 -7.83
N THR A 428 5.04 -16.17 -7.03
CA THR A 428 3.88 -17.06 -7.16
C THR A 428 2.79 -16.80 -6.13
N MET A 429 2.97 -15.78 -5.31
CA MET A 429 1.99 -15.39 -4.29
C MET A 429 0.60 -15.22 -4.90
N ALA A 430 -0.41 -15.70 -4.20
CA ALA A 430 -1.79 -15.63 -4.63
C ALA A 430 -2.71 -15.24 -3.47
N SER A 431 -3.81 -14.57 -3.82
CA SER A 431 -4.84 -14.18 -2.85
C SER A 431 -6.23 -14.38 -3.44
N GLU A 432 -7.16 -14.77 -2.61
CA GLU A 432 -8.58 -14.80 -2.98
C GLU A 432 -9.13 -13.37 -3.04
N THR A 433 -9.96 -13.11 -4.06
CA THR A 433 -10.63 -11.83 -4.23
C THR A 433 -11.63 -11.58 -3.09
N THR A 434 -11.78 -10.32 -2.72
CA THR A 434 -12.72 -9.87 -1.69
C THR A 434 -13.74 -8.90 -2.30
N ALA A 435 -14.83 -8.62 -1.60
CA ALA A 435 -15.84 -7.64 -2.03
C ALA A 435 -15.29 -6.20 -2.26
N ALA A 436 -14.07 -5.91 -1.83
CA ALA A 436 -13.38 -4.64 -2.09
C ALA A 436 -12.62 -4.60 -3.43
N ALA A 437 -12.55 -5.73 -4.14
CA ALA A 437 -11.94 -5.85 -5.47
C ALA A 437 -13.02 -6.09 -6.54
N ALA A 438 -12.76 -5.65 -7.76
CA ALA A 438 -13.64 -5.97 -8.89
C ALA A 438 -13.58 -7.47 -9.21
N GLY A 439 -14.74 -8.10 -9.44
CA GLY A 439 -14.89 -9.50 -9.80
C GLY A 439 -15.56 -10.36 -8.73
N ASP A 440 -15.68 -11.68 -8.99
CA ASP A 440 -16.31 -12.62 -8.09
C ASP A 440 -15.48 -12.84 -6.82
N VAL A 441 -16.15 -12.93 -5.67
CA VAL A 441 -15.51 -13.14 -4.36
C VAL A 441 -15.01 -14.59 -4.25
N GLY A 442 -13.81 -14.77 -3.68
CA GLY A 442 -13.23 -16.10 -3.42
C GLY A 442 -12.47 -16.71 -4.60
N VAL A 443 -12.31 -15.98 -5.70
CA VAL A 443 -11.49 -16.43 -6.84
C VAL A 443 -10.02 -16.19 -6.53
N VAL A 444 -9.18 -17.22 -6.69
CA VAL A 444 -7.73 -17.10 -6.50
C VAL A 444 -7.10 -16.33 -7.65
N ARG A 445 -6.46 -15.20 -7.33
CA ARG A 445 -5.71 -14.36 -8.27
C ARG A 445 -4.23 -14.36 -7.88
N ARG A 446 -3.34 -14.57 -8.85
CA ARG A 446 -1.89 -14.36 -8.65
C ARG A 446 -1.62 -12.87 -8.53
N ASP A 447 -0.94 -12.51 -7.46
CA ASP A 447 -0.52 -11.13 -7.18
C ASP A 447 0.92 -11.14 -6.66
N PRO A 448 1.89 -11.27 -7.57
CA PRO A 448 3.29 -11.44 -7.22
C PRO A 448 3.77 -10.29 -6.33
N MET A 449 4.24 -10.65 -5.11
CA MET A 449 4.78 -9.71 -4.11
C MET A 449 3.81 -8.55 -3.78
N ALA A 450 2.49 -8.72 -4.02
CA ALA A 450 1.45 -7.69 -3.96
C ALA A 450 1.70 -6.49 -4.88
N MET A 451 2.48 -6.67 -5.95
CA MET A 451 2.92 -5.62 -6.88
C MET A 451 2.20 -5.64 -8.22
N LEU A 452 1.24 -6.55 -8.44
CA LEU A 452 0.58 -6.66 -9.75
C LEU A 452 0.01 -5.33 -10.27
N PRO A 453 -0.70 -4.50 -9.49
CA PRO A 453 -1.21 -3.21 -9.96
C PRO A 453 -0.17 -2.08 -9.91
N PHE A 454 1.03 -2.32 -9.41
CA PHE A 454 1.97 -1.27 -9.01
C PHE A 454 3.37 -1.38 -9.61
N CYS A 455 3.68 -2.44 -10.33
CA CYS A 455 4.94 -2.56 -11.04
C CYS A 455 4.89 -1.76 -12.35
N GLY A 456 5.76 -0.76 -12.48
CA GLY A 456 5.80 0.16 -13.63
C GLY A 456 6.58 -0.36 -14.84
N TYR A 457 6.90 -1.66 -14.86
CA TYR A 457 7.64 -2.31 -15.96
C TYR A 457 7.32 -3.81 -16.02
N ASN A 458 7.97 -4.53 -16.95
CA ASN A 458 7.72 -5.95 -17.17
C ASN A 458 7.99 -6.79 -15.91
N MET A 459 6.98 -7.52 -15.47
CA MET A 459 7.03 -8.31 -14.24
C MET A 459 8.08 -9.44 -14.30
N GLY A 460 8.41 -9.97 -15.48
CA GLY A 460 9.52 -10.92 -15.64
C GLY A 460 10.87 -10.28 -15.32
N ASP A 461 11.08 -9.05 -15.79
CA ASP A 461 12.29 -8.26 -15.46
C ASP A 461 12.30 -7.87 -13.97
N TYR A 462 11.13 -7.62 -13.36
CA TYR A 462 11.00 -7.38 -11.92
C TYR A 462 11.43 -8.60 -11.09
N PHE A 463 11.04 -9.82 -11.46
CA PHE A 463 11.51 -11.04 -10.80
C PHE A 463 13.04 -11.19 -10.93
N ASN A 464 13.59 -10.91 -12.11
CA ASN A 464 15.02 -10.95 -12.34
C ASN A 464 15.77 -9.89 -11.52
N HIS A 465 15.15 -8.71 -11.31
CA HIS A 465 15.70 -7.67 -10.46
C HIS A 465 15.81 -8.13 -9.00
N TRP A 466 14.77 -8.77 -8.44
CA TRP A 466 14.81 -9.39 -7.12
C TRP A 466 15.93 -10.44 -7.00
N LEU A 467 16.06 -11.33 -7.97
CA LEU A 467 17.14 -12.33 -8.01
C LEU A 467 18.52 -11.67 -8.00
N LYS A 468 18.72 -10.62 -8.79
CA LYS A 468 19.97 -9.86 -8.85
C LYS A 468 20.27 -9.12 -7.54
N MET A 469 19.27 -8.58 -6.87
CA MET A 469 19.47 -7.90 -5.59
C MET A 469 20.05 -8.87 -4.55
N GLY A 470 19.49 -10.06 -4.41
CA GLY A 470 19.98 -11.07 -3.46
C GLY A 470 21.38 -11.60 -3.76
N SER A 471 21.73 -11.78 -5.05
CA SER A 471 23.04 -12.30 -5.44
C SER A 471 24.23 -11.40 -5.03
N ARG A 472 23.95 -10.16 -4.65
CA ARG A 472 24.95 -9.16 -4.22
C ARG A 472 25.07 -9.03 -2.70
N LEU A 473 24.35 -9.85 -1.94
CA LEU A 473 24.31 -9.80 -0.48
C LEU A 473 25.15 -10.92 0.11
N VAL A 474 25.92 -10.61 1.15
CA VAL A 474 26.59 -11.61 2.00
C VAL A 474 25.62 -12.16 3.02
N ASN A 475 24.88 -11.25 3.69
CA ASN A 475 23.85 -11.61 4.65
C ASN A 475 22.48 -11.32 4.02
N GLN A 476 21.90 -12.34 3.41
CA GLN A 476 20.56 -12.24 2.82
C GLN A 476 19.51 -12.25 3.93
N PRO A 477 18.54 -11.31 3.90
CA PRO A 477 17.35 -11.43 4.73
C PRO A 477 16.63 -12.75 4.44
N LYS A 478 16.09 -13.38 5.47
CA LYS A 478 15.26 -14.58 5.30
C LYS A 478 13.93 -14.20 4.67
N ILE A 479 13.32 -15.13 3.95
CA ILE A 479 12.04 -14.91 3.27
C ILE A 479 11.03 -15.94 3.78
N PHE A 480 9.85 -15.45 4.18
CA PHE A 480 8.77 -16.26 4.72
C PHE A 480 7.49 -16.05 3.92
N HIS A 481 6.63 -17.07 3.95
CA HIS A 481 5.23 -16.94 3.56
C HIS A 481 4.34 -17.13 4.79
N VAL A 482 3.26 -16.31 4.89
CA VAL A 482 2.25 -16.45 5.95
C VAL A 482 0.85 -16.46 5.37
N ASN A 483 -0.07 -17.15 6.04
CA ASN A 483 -1.48 -17.16 5.70
C ASN A 483 -2.37 -17.14 6.94
N TRP A 484 -2.95 -16.00 7.23
CA TRP A 484 -3.85 -15.77 8.37
C TRP A 484 -5.29 -16.22 8.14
N PHE A 485 -5.64 -16.72 6.94
CA PHE A 485 -7.02 -16.77 6.43
C PHE A 485 -7.53 -18.19 6.15
N ARG A 486 -6.86 -19.23 6.65
CA ARG A 486 -7.41 -20.58 6.54
C ARG A 486 -8.73 -20.69 7.30
N THR A 487 -9.71 -21.36 6.68
CA THR A 487 -11.05 -21.53 7.22
C THR A 487 -11.31 -22.99 7.60
N ASP A 488 -12.17 -23.16 8.59
CA ASP A 488 -12.79 -24.45 8.93
C ASP A 488 -13.88 -24.85 7.91
N ARG A 489 -14.58 -25.95 8.19
CA ARG A 489 -15.66 -26.47 7.33
C ARG A 489 -16.88 -25.53 7.24
N ASN A 490 -17.02 -24.62 8.20
CA ASN A 490 -18.10 -23.65 8.27
C ASN A 490 -17.71 -22.29 7.64
N GLY A 491 -16.49 -22.18 7.09
CA GLY A 491 -15.97 -20.92 6.54
C GLY A 491 -15.46 -19.93 7.58
N LYS A 492 -15.36 -20.31 8.87
CA LYS A 492 -14.81 -19.48 9.93
C LYS A 492 -13.28 -19.56 9.91
N PHE A 493 -12.60 -18.41 10.09
CA PHE A 493 -11.14 -18.38 10.22
C PHE A 493 -10.69 -19.22 11.43
N ILE A 494 -9.70 -20.08 11.20
CA ILE A 494 -9.11 -20.93 12.26
C ILE A 494 -8.13 -20.09 13.09
N TRP A 495 -7.27 -19.29 12.43
CA TRP A 495 -6.34 -18.41 13.10
C TRP A 495 -7.04 -17.12 13.54
N PRO A 496 -6.89 -16.66 14.80
CA PRO A 496 -7.59 -15.46 15.27
C PRO A 496 -7.06 -14.15 14.66
N GLY A 497 -5.79 -14.13 14.22
CA GLY A 497 -5.20 -12.94 13.61
C GLY A 497 -4.88 -11.81 14.59
N PHE A 498 -4.82 -10.57 14.09
CA PHE A 498 -4.54 -9.37 14.89
C PHE A 498 -3.30 -9.52 15.78
N GLY A 499 -3.43 -9.28 17.09
CA GLY A 499 -2.34 -9.39 18.07
C GLY A 499 -1.67 -10.76 18.08
N ASP A 500 -2.42 -11.85 17.86
CA ASP A 500 -1.89 -13.20 17.86
C ASP A 500 -0.94 -13.50 16.69
N ASN A 501 -0.90 -12.66 15.66
CA ASN A 501 0.13 -12.73 14.63
C ASN A 501 1.54 -12.56 15.22
N MET A 502 1.67 -11.92 16.39
CA MET A 502 2.95 -11.81 17.11
C MET A 502 3.58 -13.18 17.40
N ARG A 503 2.79 -14.22 17.60
CA ARG A 503 3.24 -15.59 17.89
C ARG A 503 4.04 -16.18 16.72
N VAL A 504 3.56 -15.93 15.51
CA VAL A 504 4.26 -16.32 14.28
C VAL A 504 5.47 -15.42 14.03
N LEU A 505 5.33 -14.12 14.29
CA LEU A 505 6.45 -13.16 14.16
C LEU A 505 7.59 -13.48 15.15
N GLU A 506 7.29 -13.96 16.36
CA GLU A 506 8.31 -14.43 17.29
C GLU A 506 9.14 -15.58 16.70
N TRP A 507 8.49 -16.60 16.12
CA TRP A 507 9.19 -17.69 15.44
C TRP A 507 10.05 -17.16 14.28
N ILE A 508 9.51 -16.29 13.43
CA ILE A 508 10.24 -15.66 12.31
C ILE A 508 11.52 -14.96 12.81
N ILE A 509 11.42 -14.18 13.90
CA ILE A 509 12.58 -13.48 14.45
C ILE A 509 13.61 -14.47 14.99
N LYS A 510 13.18 -15.47 15.77
CA LYS A 510 14.05 -16.51 16.28
C LYS A 510 14.75 -17.28 15.15
N ARG A 511 14.07 -17.49 14.01
CA ARG A 511 14.70 -18.03 12.80
C ARG A 511 15.78 -17.09 12.22
N CYS A 512 15.53 -15.78 12.20
CA CYS A 512 16.52 -14.79 11.77
C CYS A 512 17.74 -14.74 12.69
N GLU A 513 17.57 -15.08 13.96
CA GLU A 513 18.62 -15.13 14.97
C GLU A 513 19.29 -16.50 15.10
N ASN A 514 18.85 -17.51 14.33
CA ASN A 514 19.25 -18.93 14.44
C ASN A 514 18.98 -19.51 15.85
N LYS A 515 17.91 -19.05 16.52
CA LYS A 515 17.47 -19.48 17.85
C LYS A 515 16.25 -20.42 17.82
N ALA A 516 15.71 -20.74 16.66
CA ALA A 516 14.60 -21.68 16.49
C ALA A 516 14.93 -22.73 15.43
N GLU A 517 14.51 -23.97 15.72
CA GLU A 517 14.55 -25.09 14.79
C GLU A 517 13.44 -24.97 13.72
N ALA A 518 13.56 -25.77 12.66
CA ALA A 518 12.51 -25.90 11.64
C ALA A 518 12.59 -27.27 10.99
N VAL A 519 11.44 -27.76 10.54
CA VAL A 519 11.32 -29.02 9.82
C VAL A 519 11.32 -28.72 8.32
N GLU A 520 12.11 -29.46 7.57
CA GLU A 520 12.09 -29.37 6.11
C GLU A 520 10.83 -30.07 5.58
N THR A 521 10.13 -29.38 4.69
CA THR A 521 8.92 -29.85 4.02
C THR A 521 9.05 -29.68 2.51
N PRO A 522 8.20 -30.26 1.68
CA PRO A 522 8.23 -30.08 0.24
C PRO A 522 8.17 -28.61 -0.23
N ILE A 523 7.62 -27.72 0.60
CA ILE A 523 7.40 -26.29 0.27
C ILE A 523 8.38 -25.32 0.95
N GLY A 524 9.24 -25.80 1.83
CA GLY A 524 10.20 -24.98 2.59
C GLY A 524 10.34 -25.47 4.03
N PHE A 525 10.92 -24.65 4.89
CA PHE A 525 11.08 -24.96 6.31
C PHE A 525 9.84 -24.47 7.11
N MET A 526 9.33 -25.31 8.02
CA MET A 526 8.16 -25.00 8.82
C MET A 526 8.45 -25.18 10.31
N PRO A 527 7.75 -24.45 11.21
CA PRO A 527 7.78 -24.74 12.63
C PRO A 527 7.11 -26.08 12.91
N ARG A 528 7.50 -26.72 14.03
CA ARG A 528 6.66 -27.72 14.67
C ARG A 528 5.54 -27.01 15.45
N PRO A 529 4.43 -27.68 15.82
CA PRO A 529 3.39 -27.07 16.65
C PRO A 529 3.95 -26.45 17.95
N GLU A 530 4.86 -27.13 18.64
CA GLU A 530 5.48 -26.68 19.88
C GLU A 530 6.38 -25.42 19.72
N ASP A 531 6.79 -25.06 18.51
CA ASP A 531 7.60 -23.87 18.23
C ASP A 531 6.76 -22.58 18.20
N ILE A 532 5.43 -22.69 18.13
CA ILE A 532 4.48 -21.57 18.13
C ILE A 532 3.77 -21.52 19.48
N ASN A 533 4.07 -20.52 20.28
CA ASN A 533 3.44 -20.36 21.59
C ASN A 533 1.95 -20.00 21.46
N ILE A 534 1.07 -20.86 21.93
CA ILE A 534 -0.39 -20.67 21.95
C ILE A 534 -0.94 -20.38 23.35
N ASP A 535 -0.09 -20.19 24.37
CA ASP A 535 -0.51 -19.91 25.74
C ASP A 535 -1.46 -18.71 25.81
N GLY A 536 -2.56 -18.89 26.54
CA GLY A 536 -3.54 -17.83 26.76
C GLY A 536 -4.45 -17.53 25.56
N MET A 537 -4.39 -18.33 24.48
CA MET A 537 -5.34 -18.21 23.38
C MET A 537 -6.70 -18.81 23.81
N THR A 538 -7.79 -18.09 23.49
CA THR A 538 -9.15 -18.56 23.74
C THR A 538 -9.67 -19.31 22.52
N ASP A 539 -10.31 -20.47 22.74
CA ASP A 539 -10.89 -21.32 21.69
C ASP A 539 -9.87 -21.79 20.61
N PHE A 540 -8.61 -21.91 20.97
CA PHE A 540 -7.53 -22.37 20.09
C PHE A 540 -6.67 -23.40 20.80
N ASP A 541 -6.35 -24.51 20.13
CA ASP A 541 -5.60 -25.64 20.66
C ASP A 541 -4.53 -26.13 19.67
N GLU A 542 -3.73 -27.08 20.12
CA GLU A 542 -2.66 -27.71 19.34
C GLU A 542 -3.19 -28.39 18.08
N PHE A 543 -4.37 -29.03 18.13
CA PHE A 543 -4.97 -29.68 16.97
C PHE A 543 -5.33 -28.67 15.85
N LYS A 544 -5.85 -27.49 16.21
CA LYS A 544 -6.07 -26.40 15.26
C LYS A 544 -4.75 -25.90 14.67
N LEU A 545 -3.71 -25.75 15.50
CA LEU A 545 -2.39 -25.35 15.04
C LEU A 545 -1.79 -26.36 14.07
N GLU A 546 -1.81 -27.66 14.40
CA GLU A 546 -1.39 -28.74 13.50
C GLU A 546 -2.11 -28.67 12.14
N SER A 547 -3.44 -28.47 12.18
CA SER A 547 -4.24 -28.33 10.95
C SER A 547 -3.77 -27.15 10.09
N LEU A 548 -3.34 -26.05 10.71
CA LEU A 548 -2.82 -24.87 10.02
C LEU A 548 -1.40 -25.06 9.46
N LEU A 549 -0.63 -26.01 10.01
CA LEU A 549 0.71 -26.36 9.56
C LEU A 549 0.73 -27.55 8.59
N THR A 550 -0.43 -28.10 8.24
CA THR A 550 -0.51 -29.23 7.32
C THR A 550 -0.25 -28.82 5.87
N VAL A 551 0.58 -29.62 5.18
CA VAL A 551 0.84 -29.53 3.74
C VAL A 551 0.09 -30.66 3.03
N ASP A 552 -0.96 -30.33 2.26
CA ASP A 552 -1.75 -31.31 1.53
C ASP A 552 -1.17 -31.59 0.14
N LYS A 553 -0.79 -32.83 -0.14
CA LYS A 553 -0.15 -33.28 -1.38
C LYS A 553 -0.98 -32.93 -2.63
N GLN A 554 -2.28 -33.20 -2.61
CA GLN A 554 -3.13 -33.02 -3.78
C GLN A 554 -3.39 -31.53 -4.05
N ALA A 555 -3.61 -30.76 -2.99
CA ALA A 555 -3.77 -29.31 -3.09
C ALA A 555 -2.52 -28.64 -3.65
N TRP A 556 -1.34 -29.01 -3.18
CA TRP A 556 -0.08 -28.45 -3.67
C TRP A 556 0.30 -28.92 -5.07
N LYS A 557 -0.09 -30.14 -5.47
CA LYS A 557 0.06 -30.58 -6.88
C LYS A 557 -0.72 -29.66 -7.82
N LYS A 558 -1.99 -29.38 -7.49
CA LYS A 558 -2.84 -28.45 -8.26
C LYS A 558 -2.28 -27.05 -8.27
N GLU A 559 -1.79 -26.58 -7.11
CA GLU A 559 -1.15 -25.26 -6.98
C GLU A 559 0.09 -25.14 -7.88
N ALA A 560 0.96 -26.17 -7.92
CA ALA A 560 2.15 -26.19 -8.76
C ALA A 560 1.82 -26.23 -10.26
N ASP A 561 0.70 -26.86 -10.65
CA ASP A 561 0.23 -26.84 -12.04
C ASP A 561 -0.30 -25.46 -12.43
N ASP A 562 -1.07 -24.82 -11.56
CA ASP A 562 -1.58 -23.46 -11.76
C ASP A 562 -0.43 -22.41 -11.84
N ILE A 563 0.60 -22.56 -11.02
CA ILE A 563 1.83 -21.74 -11.13
C ILE A 563 2.47 -21.92 -12.52
N GLY A 564 2.51 -23.16 -13.03
CA GLY A 564 3.04 -23.42 -14.37
C GLY A 564 2.27 -22.70 -15.48
N GLU A 565 0.95 -22.69 -15.40
CA GLU A 565 0.10 -21.93 -16.33
C GLU A 565 0.30 -20.41 -16.21
N TYR A 566 0.39 -19.93 -14.98
CA TYR A 566 0.66 -18.50 -14.73
C TYR A 566 1.99 -18.05 -15.32
N PHE A 567 3.04 -18.83 -15.18
CA PHE A 567 4.38 -18.50 -15.68
C PHE A 567 4.46 -18.37 -17.20
N LYS A 568 3.57 -19.02 -17.95
CA LYS A 568 3.50 -18.89 -19.42
C LYS A 568 3.25 -17.45 -19.89
N LYS A 569 2.64 -16.61 -19.05
CA LYS A 569 2.36 -15.20 -19.36
C LYS A 569 3.63 -14.37 -19.61
N PHE A 570 4.76 -14.78 -19.06
CA PHE A 570 6.00 -14.01 -19.10
C PHE A 570 6.94 -14.44 -20.24
N GLY A 571 6.65 -15.56 -20.92
CA GLY A 571 7.46 -16.05 -22.06
C GLY A 571 8.96 -16.10 -21.72
N ASP A 572 9.76 -15.56 -22.62
CA ASP A 572 11.24 -15.53 -22.48
C ASP A 572 11.73 -14.57 -21.37
N LYS A 573 10.87 -13.70 -20.83
CA LYS A 573 11.20 -12.82 -19.70
C LYS A 573 11.14 -13.54 -18.35
N LEU A 574 10.56 -14.74 -18.28
CA LEU A 574 10.55 -15.51 -17.04
C LEU A 574 11.98 -15.99 -16.70
N PRO A 575 12.54 -15.64 -15.53
CA PRO A 575 13.88 -16.12 -15.18
C PRO A 575 13.95 -17.65 -15.06
N ASP A 576 14.96 -18.27 -15.65
CA ASP A 576 15.23 -19.73 -15.58
C ASP A 576 15.27 -20.25 -14.14
N LYS A 577 15.75 -19.43 -13.21
CA LYS A 577 15.79 -19.75 -11.77
C LYS A 577 14.41 -20.01 -11.21
N LEU A 578 13.38 -19.26 -11.62
CA LEU A 578 12.00 -19.49 -11.18
C LEU A 578 11.40 -20.75 -11.81
N GLN A 579 11.71 -21.04 -13.09
CA GLN A 579 11.33 -22.30 -13.70
C GLN A 579 11.99 -23.50 -13.00
N LYS A 580 13.27 -23.36 -12.60
CA LYS A 580 13.97 -24.37 -11.80
C LYS A 580 13.27 -24.63 -10.47
N GLN A 581 12.89 -23.56 -9.76
CA GLN A 581 12.16 -23.68 -8.47
C GLN A 581 10.81 -24.39 -8.64
N LEU A 582 10.08 -24.13 -9.72
CA LEU A 582 8.83 -24.85 -10.00
C LEU A 582 9.08 -26.36 -10.23
N ARG A 583 10.15 -26.72 -10.95
CA ARG A 583 10.52 -28.14 -11.13
C ARG A 583 10.87 -28.81 -9.80
N ILE A 584 11.62 -28.12 -8.94
CA ILE A 584 11.95 -28.59 -7.58
C ILE A 584 10.67 -28.82 -6.77
N LEU A 585 9.74 -27.84 -6.76
CA LEU A 585 8.47 -27.97 -6.06
C LEU A 585 7.68 -29.18 -6.54
N LYS A 586 7.55 -29.38 -7.86
CA LYS A 586 6.84 -30.54 -8.45
C LYS A 586 7.50 -31.88 -8.07
N SER A 587 8.83 -31.94 -8.03
CA SER A 587 9.58 -33.13 -7.58
C SER A 587 9.31 -33.42 -6.10
N ASN A 588 9.49 -32.43 -5.25
CA ASN A 588 9.28 -32.59 -3.81
C ASN A 588 7.85 -33.03 -3.44
N ILE A 589 6.83 -32.48 -4.14
CA ILE A 589 5.43 -32.89 -3.94
C ILE A 589 5.22 -34.33 -4.38
N LYS A 590 5.85 -34.77 -5.46
CA LYS A 590 5.75 -36.17 -5.94
C LYS A 590 6.30 -37.15 -4.92
N GLU A 591 7.38 -36.78 -4.23
CA GLU A 591 8.07 -37.60 -3.22
C GLU A 591 7.37 -37.61 -1.85
N MET A 592 6.34 -36.77 -1.64
CA MET A 592 5.52 -36.85 -0.41
C MET A 592 4.87 -38.25 -0.29
N LEU A 593 4.94 -38.83 0.91
CA LEU A 593 4.30 -40.11 1.25
C LEU A 593 2.77 -40.02 1.32
#